data_c2087b1c0b2b0c97ca5fd198b9f00ad9
#
_entry.id   c2087b1c0b2b0c97ca5fd198b9f00ad9
#
_cell.length_a   1.000
_cell.length_b   1.000
_cell.length_c   1.000
_cell.angle_alpha   90.00
_cell.angle_beta   90.00
_cell.angle_gamma   90.00
#
_symmetry.space_group_name_H-M   'P 1'
#
loop_
_entity.id
_entity.type
_entity.pdbx_description
1 polymer ?
#
loop_
_entity_poly.entity_id
_entity_poly.type
_entity_poly.pdbx_seq_one_letter_code
_entity_poly.pdbx_strand_id
1 'polypeptide(L)'
;MVFTSALIRAQNTAEIILKEISQPLPTIKDQALNERNYGDLAGLNKDDARKRWGDEQVHIWRRSYDIPPPGGESLKDTGERVLPFFIKEILPHVCDGKNILVAAHGNSLRSLIKFLDNISNEDIIKLEIPTGAPIHYVINEDGSVKSKKDFFNE
;
A
#
# COMPACT_ATOMS: atom_id res chain seq x y z
N MET A 1 -13.04 -4.47 -12.11
CA MET A 1 -13.12 -4.85 -10.68
C MET A 1 -12.19 -3.95 -9.87
N VAL A 2 -12.62 -3.54 -8.70
CA VAL A 2 -11.89 -2.61 -7.84
C VAL A 2 -11.69 -3.23 -6.47
N PHE A 3 -10.49 -3.11 -5.92
CA PHE A 3 -10.16 -3.51 -4.55
C PHE A 3 -9.77 -2.28 -3.73
N THR A 4 -10.33 -2.17 -2.53
CA THR A 4 -10.00 -1.10 -1.58
C THR A 4 -9.76 -1.68 -0.18
N SER A 5 -9.16 -0.85 0.68
CA SER A 5 -9.13 -1.17 2.10
C SER A 5 -10.51 -1.03 2.74
N ALA A 6 -10.62 -1.40 4.01
CA ALA A 6 -11.83 -1.18 4.81
C ALA A 6 -11.94 0.28 5.30
N LEU A 7 -10.93 1.12 5.04
CA LEU A 7 -10.94 2.53 5.45
C LEU A 7 -11.66 3.39 4.41
N ILE A 8 -12.51 4.29 4.90
CA ILE A 8 -13.41 5.07 4.04
C ILE A 8 -12.65 5.99 3.06
N ARG A 9 -11.49 6.52 3.44
CA ARG A 9 -10.72 7.40 2.56
C ARG A 9 -10.23 6.70 1.29
N ALA A 10 -9.90 5.42 1.34
CA ALA A 10 -9.55 4.64 0.15
C ALA A 10 -10.78 4.33 -0.70
N GLN A 11 -11.90 4.03 -0.05
CA GLN A 11 -13.18 3.80 -0.73
C GLN A 11 -13.65 5.04 -1.46
N ASN A 12 -13.52 6.22 -0.85
CA ASN A 12 -13.86 7.50 -1.48
C ASN A 12 -12.97 7.77 -2.69
N THR A 13 -11.68 7.46 -2.62
CA THR A 13 -10.78 7.58 -3.76
C THR A 13 -11.24 6.72 -4.92
N ALA A 14 -11.60 5.47 -4.67
CA ALA A 14 -12.11 4.57 -5.68
C ALA A 14 -13.41 5.08 -6.31
N GLU A 15 -14.34 5.58 -5.50
CA GLU A 15 -15.60 6.16 -5.98
C GLU A 15 -15.38 7.35 -6.92
N ILE A 16 -14.46 8.25 -6.55
CA ILE A 16 -14.12 9.42 -7.37
C ILE A 16 -13.55 8.97 -8.72
N ILE A 17 -12.63 7.99 -8.71
CA ILE A 17 -12.05 7.45 -9.94
C ILE A 17 -13.12 6.85 -10.83
N LEU A 18 -13.99 5.99 -10.28
CA LEU A 18 -15.05 5.33 -11.05
C LEU A 18 -16.03 6.33 -11.64
N LYS A 19 -16.33 7.39 -10.92
CA LYS A 19 -17.18 8.47 -11.40
C LYS A 19 -16.55 9.22 -12.58
N GLU A 20 -15.25 9.53 -12.47
CA GLU A 20 -14.52 10.24 -13.53
C GLU A 20 -14.42 9.42 -14.83
N ILE A 21 -14.17 8.12 -14.72
CA ILE A 21 -14.11 7.24 -15.89
C ILE A 21 -15.48 6.78 -16.37
N SER A 22 -16.55 7.17 -15.67
CA SER A 22 -17.95 6.80 -16.01
C SER A 22 -18.16 5.29 -16.16
N GLN A 23 -17.49 4.49 -15.33
CA GLN A 23 -17.61 3.03 -15.33
C GLN A 23 -18.00 2.53 -13.94
N PRO A 24 -19.25 2.11 -13.73
CA PRO A 24 -19.60 1.43 -12.50
C PRO A 24 -19.01 0.03 -12.51
N LEU A 25 -18.15 -0.26 -11.53
CA LEU A 25 -17.48 -1.55 -11.37
C LEU A 25 -17.71 -2.09 -9.96
N PRO A 26 -17.77 -3.42 -9.80
CA PRO A 26 -17.87 -4.00 -8.46
C PRO A 26 -16.62 -3.66 -7.65
N THR A 27 -16.83 -3.26 -6.39
CA THR A 27 -15.77 -2.89 -5.46
C THR A 27 -15.74 -3.89 -4.31
N ILE A 28 -14.57 -4.48 -4.07
CA ILE A 28 -14.31 -5.40 -2.97
C ILE A 28 -13.50 -4.64 -1.92
N LYS A 29 -14.02 -4.61 -0.68
CA LYS A 29 -13.40 -3.93 0.46
C LYS A 29 -12.83 -4.98 1.40
N ASP A 30 -11.55 -4.83 1.76
CA ASP A 30 -10.92 -5.77 2.69
C ASP A 30 -9.89 -5.06 3.57
N GLN A 31 -9.88 -5.42 4.86
CA GLN A 31 -8.97 -4.83 5.84
C GLN A 31 -7.50 -5.22 5.59
N ALA A 32 -7.24 -6.28 4.81
CA ALA A 32 -5.88 -6.65 4.46
C ALA A 32 -5.13 -5.52 3.73
N LEU A 33 -5.86 -4.65 3.02
CA LEU A 33 -5.30 -3.49 2.32
C LEU A 33 -5.26 -2.21 3.16
N ASN A 34 -5.63 -2.27 4.44
CA ASN A 34 -5.59 -1.11 5.32
C ASN A 34 -4.18 -0.54 5.44
N GLU A 35 -4.12 0.76 5.77
CA GLU A 35 -2.84 1.40 6.06
C GLU A 35 -2.16 0.72 7.25
N ARG A 36 -0.84 0.82 7.29
CA ARG A 36 -0.01 0.37 8.39
C ARG A 36 -0.53 0.93 9.71
N ASN A 37 -0.68 0.04 10.69
CA ASN A 37 -1.07 0.46 12.04
C ASN A 37 0.15 1.01 12.78
N TYR A 38 0.12 2.29 13.10
CA TYR A 38 1.19 2.95 13.84
C TYR A 38 1.10 2.77 15.36
N GLY A 39 0.10 2.03 15.86
CA GLY A 39 -0.04 1.73 17.29
C GLY A 39 -0.09 3.00 18.13
N ASP A 40 0.76 3.06 19.15
CA ASP A 40 0.81 4.20 20.09
C ASP A 40 1.28 5.51 19.44
N LEU A 41 1.85 5.47 18.24
CA LEU A 41 2.19 6.68 17.48
C LEU A 41 0.99 7.29 16.75
N ALA A 42 -0.09 6.53 16.59
CA ALA A 42 -1.26 6.98 15.85
C ALA A 42 -1.93 8.16 16.59
N GLY A 43 -2.25 9.21 15.83
CA GLY A 43 -2.87 10.41 16.38
C GLY A 43 -1.93 11.37 17.09
N LEU A 44 -0.67 11.01 17.28
CA LEU A 44 0.33 11.90 17.84
C LEU A 44 1.05 12.67 16.73
N ASN A 45 1.31 13.96 16.95
CA ASN A 45 2.21 14.69 16.08
C ASN A 45 3.66 14.22 16.32
N LYS A 46 4.55 14.55 15.38
CA LYS A 46 5.95 14.12 15.46
C LYS A 46 6.67 14.63 16.69
N ASP A 47 6.36 15.87 17.12
CA ASP A 47 7.01 16.49 18.26
C ASP A 47 6.58 15.82 19.58
N ASP A 48 5.31 15.50 19.75
CA ASP A 48 4.82 14.81 20.94
C ASP A 48 5.39 13.40 21.05
N ALA A 49 5.50 12.69 19.93
CA ALA A 49 6.12 11.36 19.89
C ALA A 49 7.61 11.44 20.29
N ARG A 50 8.34 12.42 19.76
CA ARG A 50 9.74 12.64 20.09
C ARG A 50 9.96 12.96 21.56
N LYS A 51 9.07 13.76 22.16
CA LYS A 51 9.12 14.07 23.60
C LYS A 51 8.90 12.83 24.46
N ARG A 52 8.04 11.91 24.04
CA ARG A 52 7.69 10.70 24.79
C ARG A 52 8.75 9.61 24.70
N TRP A 53 9.31 9.37 23.51
CA TRP A 53 10.23 8.23 23.25
C TRP A 53 11.63 8.63 22.80
N GLY A 54 11.86 9.91 22.48
CA GLY A 54 13.12 10.40 21.93
C GLY A 54 13.16 10.37 20.40
N ASP A 55 13.97 11.27 19.82
CA ASP A 55 14.06 11.43 18.37
C ASP A 55 14.54 10.17 17.66
N GLU A 56 15.56 9.53 18.20
CA GLU A 56 16.18 8.34 17.61
C GLU A 56 15.20 7.17 17.54
N GLN A 57 14.51 6.88 18.64
CA GLN A 57 13.56 5.78 18.69
C GLN A 57 12.37 6.00 17.75
N VAL A 58 11.83 7.21 17.69
CA VAL A 58 10.73 7.54 16.78
C VAL A 58 11.19 7.43 15.32
N HIS A 59 12.40 7.88 15.01
CA HIS A 59 12.99 7.74 13.69
C HIS A 59 13.11 6.26 13.28
N ILE A 60 13.59 5.40 14.18
CA ILE A 60 13.68 3.96 13.96
C ILE A 60 12.32 3.38 13.62
N TRP A 61 11.28 3.67 14.40
CA TRP A 61 9.94 3.15 14.14
C TRP A 61 9.36 3.62 12.81
N ARG A 62 9.65 4.84 12.39
CA ARG A 62 9.12 5.40 11.15
C ARG A 62 9.90 4.99 9.91
N ARG A 63 11.18 4.71 10.04
CA ARG A 63 12.12 4.51 8.92
C ARG A 63 12.73 3.12 8.81
N SER A 64 12.54 2.24 9.80
CA SER A 64 12.99 0.86 9.67
C SER A 64 11.94 0.01 8.94
N TYR A 65 12.41 -1.08 8.35
CA TYR A 65 11.53 -2.03 7.67
C TYR A 65 10.80 -2.96 8.65
N ASP A 66 11.48 -3.45 9.66
CA ASP A 66 11.03 -4.58 10.50
C ASP A 66 10.86 -4.26 12.00
N ILE A 67 11.04 -3.01 12.42
CA ILE A 67 10.88 -2.64 13.84
C ILE A 67 9.55 -1.92 14.03
N PRO A 68 8.54 -2.58 14.67
CA PRO A 68 7.23 -1.95 14.86
C PRO A 68 7.23 -0.95 16.02
N PRO A 69 6.37 0.08 15.95
CA PRO A 69 6.09 0.91 17.13
C PRO A 69 5.27 0.12 18.14
N PRO A 70 5.20 0.57 19.40
CA PRO A 70 4.39 -0.11 20.43
C PRO A 70 2.94 -0.27 20.02
N GLY A 71 2.44 -1.49 20.06
CA GLY A 71 1.06 -1.81 19.69
C GLY A 71 0.74 -1.72 18.20
N GLY A 72 1.75 -1.52 17.34
CA GLY A 72 1.56 -1.30 15.92
C GLY A 72 2.28 -2.29 15.02
N GLU A 73 2.35 -1.95 13.75
CA GLU A 73 2.98 -2.75 12.70
C GLU A 73 4.25 -2.11 12.17
N SER A 74 5.24 -2.94 11.84
CA SER A 74 6.33 -2.53 10.94
C SER A 74 5.83 -2.59 9.49
N LEU A 75 6.62 -2.09 8.54
CA LEU A 75 6.30 -2.26 7.12
C LEU A 75 6.30 -3.75 6.73
N LYS A 76 7.19 -4.54 7.32
CA LYS A 76 7.22 -5.99 7.15
C LYS A 76 5.91 -6.63 7.59
N ASP A 77 5.39 -6.26 8.77
CA ASP A 77 4.13 -6.77 9.30
C ASP A 77 2.96 -6.42 8.38
N THR A 78 2.93 -5.19 7.87
CA THR A 78 1.94 -4.75 6.89
C THR A 78 1.97 -5.66 5.65
N GLY A 79 3.16 -5.94 5.12
CA GLY A 79 3.34 -6.83 3.98
C GLY A 79 2.88 -8.26 4.22
N GLU A 80 3.04 -8.77 5.44
CA GLU A 80 2.64 -10.12 5.80
C GLU A 80 1.12 -10.35 5.71
N ARG A 81 0.31 -9.30 5.77
CA ARG A 81 -1.14 -9.39 5.54
C ARG A 81 -1.56 -8.96 4.13
N VAL A 82 -0.85 -8.00 3.53
CA VAL A 82 -1.17 -7.49 2.20
C VAL A 82 -0.84 -8.50 1.11
N LEU A 83 0.34 -9.11 1.14
CA LEU A 83 0.82 -10.00 0.08
C LEU A 83 0.01 -11.29 -0.05
N PRO A 84 -0.33 -12.02 1.01
CA PRO A 84 -1.20 -13.19 0.87
C PRO A 84 -2.56 -12.85 0.26
N PHE A 85 -3.14 -11.73 0.65
CA PHE A 85 -4.40 -11.25 0.07
C PHE A 85 -4.25 -10.93 -1.43
N PHE A 86 -3.20 -10.21 -1.79
CA PHE A 86 -2.92 -9.87 -3.19
C PHE A 86 -2.76 -11.13 -4.04
N ILE A 87 -1.95 -12.07 -3.58
CA ILE A 87 -1.64 -13.31 -4.33
C ILE A 87 -2.89 -14.19 -4.47
N LYS A 88 -3.72 -14.25 -3.45
CA LYS A 88 -4.91 -15.10 -3.43
C LYS A 88 -6.11 -14.47 -4.12
N GLU A 89 -6.39 -13.18 -3.88
CA GLU A 89 -7.64 -12.54 -4.26
C GLU A 89 -7.52 -11.59 -5.47
N ILE A 90 -6.36 -11.00 -5.70
CA ILE A 90 -6.18 -10.00 -6.77
C ILE A 90 -5.41 -10.58 -7.96
N LEU A 91 -4.26 -11.15 -7.72
CA LEU A 91 -3.36 -11.62 -8.78
C LEU A 91 -4.00 -12.63 -9.74
N PRO A 92 -4.83 -13.59 -9.29
CA PRO A 92 -5.48 -14.52 -10.21
C PRO A 92 -6.35 -13.82 -11.25
N HIS A 93 -7.04 -12.74 -10.90
CA HIS A 93 -7.84 -11.98 -11.86
C HIS A 93 -6.97 -11.25 -12.87
N VAL A 94 -5.84 -10.71 -12.43
CA VAL A 94 -4.89 -10.03 -13.32
C VAL A 94 -4.26 -11.04 -14.30
N CYS A 95 -3.86 -12.21 -13.81
CA CYS A 95 -3.31 -13.28 -14.65
C CYS A 95 -4.32 -13.82 -15.66
N ASP A 96 -5.63 -13.71 -15.35
CA ASP A 96 -6.73 -14.08 -16.23
C ASP A 96 -7.09 -12.98 -17.25
N GLY A 97 -6.29 -11.94 -17.34
CA GLY A 97 -6.43 -10.87 -18.31
C GLY A 97 -7.39 -9.75 -17.90
N LYS A 98 -7.84 -9.71 -16.65
CA LYS A 98 -8.74 -8.66 -16.17
C LYS A 98 -7.96 -7.42 -15.74
N ASN A 99 -8.55 -6.26 -15.97
CA ASN A 99 -8.04 -4.99 -15.47
C ASN A 99 -8.53 -4.77 -14.05
N ILE A 100 -7.60 -4.51 -13.14
CA ILE A 100 -7.89 -4.35 -11.72
C ILE A 100 -7.40 -2.97 -11.26
N LEU A 101 -8.24 -2.27 -10.52
CA LEU A 101 -7.86 -1.03 -9.82
C LEU A 101 -7.72 -1.34 -8.34
N VAL A 102 -6.61 -0.92 -7.74
CA VAL A 102 -6.38 -1.01 -6.30
C VAL A 102 -6.25 0.40 -5.74
N ALA A 103 -7.15 0.79 -4.86
CA ALA A 103 -7.08 2.05 -4.13
C ALA A 103 -6.87 1.74 -2.66
N ALA A 104 -5.67 2.06 -2.16
CA ALA A 104 -5.26 1.73 -0.81
C ALA A 104 -4.43 2.86 -0.20
N HIS A 105 -3.33 2.55 0.46
CA HIS A 105 -2.56 3.51 1.26
C HIS A 105 -1.06 3.39 0.99
N GLY A 106 -0.31 4.41 1.43
CA GLY A 106 1.14 4.47 1.17
C GLY A 106 1.89 3.20 1.55
N ASN A 107 1.70 2.70 2.77
CA ASN A 107 2.46 1.53 3.22
C ASN A 107 1.91 0.20 2.71
N SER A 108 0.59 0.06 2.56
CA SER A 108 0.03 -1.15 1.94
C SER A 108 0.44 -1.25 0.47
N LEU A 109 0.45 -0.13 -0.27
CA LEU A 109 0.93 -0.09 -1.66
C LEU A 109 2.44 -0.30 -1.75
N ARG A 110 3.23 0.22 -0.81
CA ARG A 110 4.68 -0.06 -0.75
C ARG A 110 4.94 -1.56 -0.65
N SER A 111 4.16 -2.27 0.14
CA SER A 111 4.29 -3.73 0.26
C SER A 111 4.10 -4.42 -1.08
N LEU A 112 3.09 -3.99 -1.86
CA LEU A 112 2.84 -4.52 -3.20
C LEU A 112 3.98 -4.19 -4.17
N ILE A 113 4.43 -2.94 -4.17
CA ILE A 113 5.51 -2.47 -5.05
C ILE A 113 6.81 -3.20 -4.72
N LYS A 114 7.11 -3.38 -3.43
CA LYS A 114 8.28 -4.15 -2.99
C LYS A 114 8.29 -5.56 -3.59
N PHE A 115 7.15 -6.22 -3.58
CA PHE A 115 6.99 -7.56 -4.15
C PHE A 115 7.10 -7.54 -5.68
N LEU A 116 6.35 -6.65 -6.34
CA LEU A 116 6.30 -6.60 -7.81
C LEU A 116 7.62 -6.15 -8.44
N ASP A 117 8.30 -5.20 -7.81
CA ASP A 117 9.57 -4.65 -8.32
C ASP A 117 10.81 -5.33 -7.71
N ASN A 118 10.61 -6.29 -6.81
CA ASN A 118 11.67 -7.00 -6.11
C ASN A 118 12.65 -6.05 -5.41
N ILE A 119 12.12 -5.08 -4.65
CA ILE A 119 12.91 -4.07 -3.95
C ILE A 119 13.45 -4.63 -2.63
N SER A 120 14.70 -4.32 -2.30
CA SER A 120 15.33 -4.74 -1.04
C SER A 120 14.68 -4.09 0.19
N ASN A 121 14.93 -4.67 1.37
CA ASN A 121 14.46 -4.11 2.64
C ASN A 121 15.05 -2.72 2.89
N GLU A 122 16.27 -2.48 2.47
CA GLU A 122 16.96 -1.19 2.61
C GLU A 122 16.39 -0.13 1.68
N ASP A 123 16.07 -0.51 0.46
CA ASP A 123 15.59 0.44 -0.55
C ASP A 123 14.12 0.78 -0.41
N ILE A 124 13.30 -0.14 0.11
CA ILE A 124 11.86 0.12 0.25
C ILE A 124 11.55 1.26 1.22
N ILE A 125 12.37 1.44 2.25
CA ILE A 125 12.17 2.53 3.21
C ILE A 125 12.44 3.91 2.62
N LYS A 126 13.14 3.98 1.49
CA LYS A 126 13.44 5.22 0.76
C LYS A 126 12.39 5.55 -0.30
N LEU A 127 11.54 4.59 -0.66
CA LEU A 127 10.51 4.80 -1.68
C LEU A 127 9.40 5.68 -1.13
N GLU A 128 9.07 6.73 -1.87
CA GLU A 128 7.93 7.59 -1.61
C GLU A 128 6.92 7.48 -2.74
N ILE A 129 5.64 7.37 -2.39
CA ILE A 129 4.54 7.31 -3.35
C ILE A 129 3.73 8.58 -3.16
N PRO A 130 3.71 9.51 -4.14
CA PRO A 130 2.89 10.71 -4.04
C PRO A 130 1.40 10.37 -3.98
N THR A 131 0.66 11.10 -3.16
CA THR A 131 -0.80 10.95 -3.07
C THR A 131 -1.45 11.28 -4.42
N GLY A 132 -2.36 10.42 -4.86
CA GLY A 132 -3.11 10.63 -6.10
C GLY A 132 -2.34 10.33 -7.37
N ALA A 133 -1.12 9.81 -7.29
CA ALA A 133 -0.31 9.47 -8.46
C ALA A 133 -0.50 7.99 -8.82
N PRO A 134 -1.07 7.68 -10.00
CA PRO A 134 -1.29 6.29 -10.41
C PRO A 134 0.01 5.58 -10.79
N ILE A 135 0.05 4.28 -10.54
CA ILE A 135 1.09 3.37 -11.01
C ILE A 135 0.42 2.26 -11.79
N HIS A 136 0.86 2.04 -13.01
CA HIS A 136 0.28 1.03 -13.90
C HIS A 136 1.25 -0.12 -14.11
N TYR A 137 0.82 -1.33 -13.76
CA TYR A 137 1.55 -2.55 -14.02
C TYR A 137 0.85 -3.37 -15.10
N VAL A 138 1.63 -3.91 -16.03
CA VAL A 138 1.15 -4.97 -16.92
C VAL A 138 1.80 -6.28 -16.44
N ILE A 139 0.96 -7.27 -16.12
CA ILE A 139 1.39 -8.53 -15.52
C ILE A 139 1.07 -9.65 -16.49
N ASN A 140 2.05 -10.56 -16.70
CA ASN A 140 1.91 -11.73 -17.56
C ASN A 140 1.02 -12.81 -16.92
N GLU A 141 0.59 -13.79 -17.70
CA GLU A 141 -0.22 -14.90 -17.22
C GLU A 141 0.46 -15.70 -16.09
N ASP A 142 1.79 -15.72 -16.05
CA ASP A 142 2.56 -16.40 -15.01
C ASP A 142 2.75 -15.57 -13.73
N GLY A 143 2.21 -14.35 -13.69
CA GLY A 143 2.34 -13.44 -12.56
C GLY A 143 3.57 -12.54 -12.57
N SER A 144 4.45 -12.68 -13.56
CA SER A 144 5.62 -11.80 -13.69
C SER A 144 5.23 -10.43 -14.25
N VAL A 145 5.98 -9.40 -13.87
CA VAL A 145 5.74 -8.03 -14.36
C VAL A 145 6.31 -7.88 -15.76
N LYS A 146 5.44 -7.55 -16.72
CA LYS A 146 5.84 -7.27 -18.10
C LYS A 146 6.33 -5.83 -18.24
N SER A 147 5.61 -4.88 -17.65
CA SER A 147 5.96 -3.46 -17.71
C SER A 147 5.36 -2.69 -16.54
N LYS A 148 5.93 -1.53 -16.26
CA LYS A 148 5.47 -0.61 -15.21
C LYS A 148 5.57 0.82 -15.72
N LYS A 149 4.56 1.64 -15.41
CA LYS A 149 4.59 3.07 -15.68
C LYS A 149 4.16 3.86 -14.45
N ASP A 150 5.03 4.76 -13.98
CA ASP A 150 4.76 5.73 -12.93
C ASP A 150 4.29 7.03 -13.57
N PHE A 151 3.13 7.55 -13.14
CA PHE A 151 2.58 8.78 -13.70
C PHE A 151 2.99 10.04 -12.93
N PHE A 152 3.92 9.90 -12.00
CA PHE A 152 4.42 11.02 -11.20
C PHE A 152 5.88 11.37 -11.46
N ASN A 153 6.56 10.68 -12.37
CA ASN A 153 7.94 10.92 -12.78
C ASN A 153 8.05 11.45 -14.22
N GLU A 154 7.00 12.07 -14.71
CA GLU A 154 6.97 12.68 -16.04
C GLU A 154 7.54 14.09 -16.04
#